data_6f286b32ebf111b1dc5b4bf3f19cf363
#
_entry.id   6f286b32ebf111b1dc5b4bf3f19cf363
#
_cell.length_a   1.000
_cell.length_b   1.000
_cell.length_c   1.000
_cell.angle_alpha   90.00
_cell.angle_beta   90.00
_cell.angle_gamma   90.00
#
_symmetry.space_group_name_H-M   'P 1'
#
loop_
_entity.id
_entity.type
_entity.pdbx_description
1 polymer ?
#
loop_
_entity_poly.entity_id
_entity_poly.type
_entity_poly.pdbx_seq_one_letter_code
_entity_poly.pdbx_strand_id
1 'polypeptide(L)'
;PPYDEQKGWTVHPRIEIAGNEIGEYVVNELSDFDVSIRLTDRAELIEIAASAPAEGEPKSGNYHYKLEKARSFSISACDSYFEQEIMHNGVRLRTYLFFNQVEEAPRILEIAAKALDLYGELWMPYPREMLSIVAADFLHNMEMDGMVMISYGVIDNAKQDRQSMLDYLVPHEVSHQWFYSLVHNDQAAEPWLDESLATYSESIFYEHYYPDLSAWWWTNRVDK
;
A
#
# COMPACT_ATOMS: atom_id res chain seq x y z
N PRO A 1 4.90 16.21 15.73
CA PRO A 1 5.34 17.43 16.43
C PRO A 1 5.91 17.04 17.79
N PRO A 2 7.06 17.59 18.19
CA PRO A 2 7.64 17.27 19.50
C PRO A 2 6.75 17.81 20.62
N TYR A 3 6.56 16.98 21.63
CA TYR A 3 5.88 17.36 22.87
C TYR A 3 6.90 17.88 23.88
N ASP A 4 6.65 19.06 24.43
CA ASP A 4 7.43 19.67 25.51
C ASP A 4 6.56 19.72 26.77
N GLU A 5 7.05 19.20 27.89
CA GLU A 5 6.25 19.12 29.13
C GLU A 5 5.80 20.48 29.65
N GLN A 6 6.49 21.55 29.32
CA GLN A 6 6.14 22.89 29.75
C GLN A 6 5.31 23.67 28.73
N LYS A 7 5.49 23.38 27.43
CA LYS A 7 4.86 24.14 26.32
C LYS A 7 3.75 23.35 25.62
N GLY A 8 3.61 22.04 25.88
CA GLY A 8 2.70 21.17 25.18
C GLY A 8 3.17 20.81 23.77
N TRP A 9 2.23 20.49 22.88
CA TRP A 9 2.52 20.18 21.49
C TRP A 9 3.01 21.42 20.72
N THR A 10 4.16 21.29 20.06
CA THR A 10 4.66 22.34 19.18
C THR A 10 4.06 22.15 17.79
N VAL A 11 3.22 23.09 17.38
CA VAL A 11 2.73 23.14 15.99
C VAL A 11 3.81 23.76 15.13
N HIS A 12 4.37 23.01 14.20
CA HIS A 12 5.25 23.58 13.18
C HIS A 12 4.40 24.33 12.14
N PRO A 13 4.83 25.50 11.67
CA PRO A 13 4.18 26.15 10.55
C PRO A 13 4.31 25.22 9.32
N ARG A 14 3.32 25.30 8.41
CA ARG A 14 3.39 24.61 7.12
C ARG A 14 4.74 24.90 6.46
N ILE A 15 5.44 23.85 6.06
CA ILE A 15 6.70 23.98 5.33
C ILE A 15 6.33 24.37 3.89
N GLU A 16 6.77 25.55 3.45
CA GLU A 16 6.73 25.88 2.02
C GLU A 16 7.88 25.13 1.34
N ILE A 17 7.54 24.16 0.51
CA ILE A 17 8.52 23.42 -0.27
C ILE A 17 8.96 24.31 -1.43
N ALA A 18 10.25 24.57 -1.55
CA ALA A 18 10.80 25.30 -2.68
C ALA A 18 10.56 24.46 -3.96
N GLY A 19 10.23 25.13 -5.07
CA GLY A 19 9.82 24.45 -6.31
C GLY A 19 10.87 23.54 -6.97
N ASN A 20 12.07 23.44 -6.40
CA ASN A 20 13.15 22.55 -6.76
C ASN A 20 13.40 21.43 -5.72
N GLU A 21 12.63 21.37 -4.65
CA GLU A 21 12.67 20.31 -3.66
C GLU A 21 11.62 19.26 -4.05
N ILE A 22 12.03 18.01 -4.06
CA ILE A 22 11.10 16.88 -4.23
C ILE A 22 10.49 16.68 -2.86
N GLY A 23 9.24 17.11 -2.70
CA GLY A 23 8.41 16.70 -1.57
C GLY A 23 8.15 15.20 -1.63
N GLU A 24 7.65 14.63 -0.55
CA GLU A 24 7.39 13.20 -0.51
C GLU A 24 6.39 12.80 -1.58
N TYR A 25 5.38 13.64 -1.85
CA TYR A 25 4.39 13.40 -2.90
C TYR A 25 3.76 14.68 -3.45
N VAL A 26 3.07 14.49 -4.57
CA VAL A 26 2.25 15.53 -5.17
C VAL A 26 0.86 15.47 -4.54
N VAL A 27 0.31 16.63 -4.19
CA VAL A 27 -1.11 16.72 -3.77
C VAL A 27 -2.00 16.41 -4.96
N ASN A 28 -2.72 15.30 -4.87
CA ASN A 28 -3.59 14.80 -5.92
C ASN A 28 -5.07 15.05 -5.59
N GLU A 29 -5.77 15.73 -6.49
CA GLU A 29 -7.22 15.87 -6.41
C GLU A 29 -7.92 14.57 -6.81
N LEU A 30 -9.13 14.34 -6.28
CA LEU A 30 -9.97 13.22 -6.70
C LEU A 30 -10.28 13.34 -8.20
N SER A 31 -10.02 12.26 -8.93
CA SER A 31 -10.19 12.18 -10.36
C SER A 31 -10.81 10.86 -10.77
N ASP A 32 -11.43 10.84 -11.94
CA ASP A 32 -11.85 9.62 -12.60
C ASP A 32 -10.82 9.29 -13.69
N PHE A 33 -10.29 8.08 -13.63
CA PHE A 33 -9.28 7.59 -14.56
C PHE A 33 -9.91 6.64 -15.57
N ASP A 34 -9.68 6.91 -16.86
CA ASP A 34 -9.99 6.05 -18.01
C ASP A 34 -8.68 5.80 -18.74
N VAL A 35 -8.09 4.63 -18.54
CA VAL A 35 -6.70 4.36 -18.93
C VAL A 35 -6.65 3.21 -19.91
N SER A 36 -6.09 3.47 -21.10
CA SER A 36 -5.81 2.46 -22.11
C SER A 36 -4.30 2.23 -22.24
N ILE A 37 -3.87 0.98 -22.13
CA ILE A 37 -2.48 0.57 -22.26
C ILE A 37 -2.36 -0.36 -23.46
N ARG A 38 -1.36 -0.12 -24.28
CA ARG A 38 -1.00 -1.01 -25.37
C ARG A 38 0.45 -1.43 -25.28
N LEU A 39 0.65 -2.72 -25.06
CA LEU A 39 1.97 -3.34 -25.19
C LEU A 39 2.24 -3.62 -26.67
N THR A 40 3.36 -3.15 -27.16
CA THR A 40 3.72 -3.25 -28.59
C THR A 40 4.69 -4.36 -28.92
N ASP A 41 5.38 -4.88 -27.89
CA ASP A 41 6.36 -5.94 -28.02
C ASP A 41 6.27 -6.88 -26.82
N ARG A 42 6.45 -8.18 -27.04
CA ARG A 42 6.45 -9.23 -26.02
C ARG A 42 5.27 -9.18 -25.04
N ALA A 43 4.11 -8.71 -25.54
CA ALA A 43 2.91 -8.51 -24.71
C ALA A 43 2.46 -9.77 -23.95
N GLU A 44 2.71 -10.94 -24.53
CA GLU A 44 2.39 -12.26 -23.96
C GLU A 44 3.27 -12.67 -22.77
N LEU A 45 4.37 -11.95 -22.54
CA LEU A 45 5.29 -12.21 -21.42
C LEU A 45 5.15 -11.20 -20.29
N ILE A 46 4.38 -10.13 -20.50
CA ILE A 46 4.30 -9.04 -19.54
C ILE A 46 3.04 -9.19 -18.68
N GLU A 47 3.25 -9.33 -17.38
CA GLU A 47 2.18 -9.19 -16.39
C GLU A 47 2.01 -7.72 -15.97
N ILE A 48 0.77 -7.27 -15.89
CA ILE A 48 0.44 -5.89 -15.47
C ILE A 48 -0.32 -5.93 -14.15
N ALA A 49 0.31 -5.42 -13.11
CA ALA A 49 -0.37 -4.99 -11.89
C ALA A 49 -0.93 -3.59 -12.08
N ALA A 50 -2.16 -3.36 -11.66
CA ALA A 50 -2.83 -2.06 -11.79
C ALA A 50 -3.70 -1.73 -10.57
N SER A 51 -4.05 -0.46 -10.42
CA SER A 51 -4.95 0.06 -9.38
C SER A 51 -6.40 -0.44 -9.47
N ALA A 52 -6.79 -0.97 -10.62
CA ALA A 52 -8.14 -1.49 -10.88
C ALA A 52 -8.05 -2.74 -11.78
N PRO A 53 -9.08 -3.60 -11.79
CA PRO A 53 -9.12 -4.70 -12.74
C PRO A 53 -9.28 -4.19 -14.17
N ALA A 54 -8.71 -4.91 -15.13
CA ALA A 54 -8.92 -4.61 -16.55
C ALA A 54 -10.38 -4.84 -16.92
N GLU A 55 -10.94 -3.95 -17.73
CA GLU A 55 -12.28 -4.13 -18.31
C GLU A 55 -12.23 -5.21 -19.40
N GLY A 56 -12.91 -6.31 -19.16
CA GLY A 56 -12.95 -7.45 -20.10
C GLY A 56 -11.63 -8.23 -20.15
N GLU A 57 -11.54 -9.13 -21.12
CA GLU A 57 -10.34 -9.94 -21.33
C GLU A 57 -9.30 -9.13 -22.12
N PRO A 58 -8.05 -9.00 -21.61
CA PRO A 58 -6.98 -8.37 -22.37
C PRO A 58 -6.77 -9.07 -23.72
N LYS A 59 -6.84 -8.31 -24.80
CA LYS A 59 -6.67 -8.84 -26.15
C LYS A 59 -5.41 -8.29 -26.79
N SER A 60 -4.51 -9.18 -27.15
CA SER A 60 -3.31 -8.82 -27.94
C SER A 60 -2.53 -7.64 -27.35
N GLY A 61 -2.33 -7.65 -26.02
CA GLY A 61 -1.59 -6.62 -25.32
C GLY A 61 -2.34 -5.27 -25.17
N ASN A 62 -3.64 -5.22 -25.41
CA ASN A 62 -4.44 -4.04 -25.16
C ASN A 62 -5.23 -4.23 -23.85
N TYR A 63 -5.06 -3.28 -22.96
CA TYR A 63 -5.71 -3.25 -21.64
C TYR A 63 -6.49 -1.95 -21.51
N HIS A 64 -7.63 -2.02 -20.86
CA HIS A 64 -8.44 -0.86 -20.53
C HIS A 64 -8.86 -0.93 -19.07
N TYR A 65 -8.72 0.17 -18.36
CA TYR A 65 -8.98 0.27 -16.93
C TYR A 65 -9.85 1.48 -16.64
N LYS A 66 -10.74 1.37 -15.66
CA LYS A 66 -11.46 2.48 -15.07
C LYS A 66 -11.32 2.49 -13.57
N LEU A 67 -11.08 3.66 -13.02
CA LEU A 67 -11.01 3.88 -11.59
C LEU A 67 -11.63 5.24 -11.28
N GLU A 68 -12.77 5.23 -10.61
CA GLU A 68 -13.48 6.45 -10.27
C GLU A 68 -13.10 6.93 -8.86
N LYS A 69 -13.15 8.26 -8.68
CA LYS A 69 -12.92 8.91 -7.38
C LYS A 69 -11.64 8.42 -6.71
N ALA A 70 -10.56 8.45 -7.43
CA ALA A 70 -9.24 8.05 -6.97
C ALA A 70 -8.26 9.23 -7.02
N ARG A 71 -7.22 9.18 -6.22
CA ARG A 71 -6.16 10.20 -6.21
C ARG A 71 -5.04 9.86 -7.15
N SER A 72 -4.88 8.57 -7.43
CA SER A 72 -3.87 8.08 -8.36
C SER A 72 -4.38 6.88 -9.14
N PHE A 73 -3.80 6.66 -10.31
CA PHE A 73 -3.89 5.40 -11.04
C PHE A 73 -2.47 4.93 -11.31
N SER A 74 -2.14 3.77 -10.83
CA SER A 74 -0.78 3.23 -10.92
C SER A 74 -0.77 1.89 -11.65
N ILE A 75 0.33 1.65 -12.32
CA ILE A 75 0.64 0.39 -12.99
C ILE A 75 2.08 -0.02 -12.71
N SER A 76 2.29 -1.32 -12.62
CA SER A 76 3.61 -1.93 -12.69
C SER A 76 3.56 -3.07 -13.70
N ALA A 77 4.52 -3.11 -14.60
CA ALA A 77 4.54 -4.08 -15.69
C ALA A 77 5.91 -4.78 -15.75
N CYS A 78 5.91 -6.10 -15.68
CA CYS A 78 7.15 -6.89 -15.66
C CYS A 78 6.93 -8.27 -16.30
N ASP A 79 7.96 -8.78 -16.95
CA ASP A 79 7.98 -10.15 -17.52
C ASP A 79 8.40 -11.22 -16.49
N SER A 80 8.71 -10.78 -15.28
CA SER A 80 9.19 -11.66 -14.20
C SER A 80 8.24 -11.69 -13.00
N TYR A 81 7.04 -11.15 -13.13
CA TYR A 81 6.01 -11.26 -12.11
C TYR A 81 5.31 -12.62 -12.15
N PHE A 82 5.04 -13.12 -10.96
CA PHE A 82 4.16 -14.25 -10.68
C PHE A 82 2.95 -13.73 -9.92
N GLU A 83 1.79 -13.83 -10.53
CA GLU A 83 0.52 -13.44 -9.93
C GLU A 83 -0.03 -14.57 -9.07
N GLN A 84 -0.52 -14.24 -7.87
CA GLN A 84 -1.40 -15.08 -7.07
C GLN A 84 -2.59 -14.26 -6.59
N GLU A 85 -3.76 -14.88 -6.54
CA GLU A 85 -5.02 -14.21 -6.24
C GLU A 85 -5.86 -14.99 -5.22
N ILE A 86 -6.54 -14.27 -4.35
CA ILE A 86 -7.67 -14.77 -3.56
C ILE A 86 -8.85 -13.81 -3.64
N MET A 87 -10.06 -14.37 -3.50
CA MET A 87 -11.26 -13.55 -3.23
C MET A 87 -11.51 -13.51 -1.73
N HIS A 88 -11.59 -12.30 -1.17
CA HIS A 88 -11.83 -12.07 0.24
C HIS A 88 -12.95 -11.05 0.44
N ASN A 89 -14.10 -11.49 0.97
CA ASN A 89 -15.27 -10.64 1.24
C ASN A 89 -15.70 -9.75 0.06
N GLY A 90 -15.60 -10.28 -1.16
CA GLY A 90 -15.94 -9.56 -2.39
C GLY A 90 -14.81 -8.71 -2.97
N VAL A 91 -13.68 -8.60 -2.28
CA VAL A 91 -12.47 -7.93 -2.76
C VAL A 91 -11.52 -8.96 -3.35
N ARG A 92 -10.98 -8.67 -4.52
CA ARG A 92 -9.95 -9.46 -5.19
C ARG A 92 -8.59 -8.98 -4.70
N LEU A 93 -7.89 -9.81 -3.92
CA LEU A 93 -6.53 -9.54 -3.48
C LEU A 93 -5.55 -10.23 -4.41
N ARG A 94 -4.62 -9.49 -4.97
CA ARG A 94 -3.58 -10.00 -5.87
C ARG A 94 -2.20 -9.66 -5.39
N THR A 95 -1.28 -10.62 -5.50
CA THR A 95 0.15 -10.36 -5.36
C THR A 95 0.86 -10.50 -6.70
N TYR A 96 1.82 -9.62 -6.94
CA TYR A 96 2.73 -9.67 -8.10
C TYR A 96 4.15 -9.70 -7.56
N LEU A 97 4.72 -10.90 -7.46
CA LEU A 97 6.02 -11.15 -6.82
C LEU A 97 7.03 -11.70 -7.81
N PHE A 98 8.31 -11.53 -7.52
CA PHE A 98 9.37 -12.18 -8.29
C PHE A 98 9.52 -13.65 -7.90
N PHE A 99 10.13 -14.44 -8.76
CA PHE A 99 10.23 -15.90 -8.62
C PHE A 99 10.73 -16.37 -7.25
N ASN A 100 11.75 -15.70 -6.71
CA ASN A 100 12.33 -16.05 -5.41
C ASN A 100 11.45 -15.66 -4.20
N GLN A 101 10.34 -14.97 -4.42
CA GLN A 101 9.44 -14.45 -3.39
C GLN A 101 8.06 -15.10 -3.40
N VAL A 102 7.76 -15.95 -4.37
CA VAL A 102 6.41 -16.50 -4.58
C VAL A 102 5.90 -17.32 -3.38
N GLU A 103 6.79 -17.84 -2.56
CA GLU A 103 6.44 -18.58 -1.35
C GLU A 103 5.85 -17.67 -0.26
N GLU A 104 6.11 -16.36 -0.29
CA GLU A 104 5.56 -15.39 0.64
C GLU A 104 4.15 -14.89 0.23
N ALA A 105 3.69 -15.16 -0.98
CA ALA A 105 2.40 -14.67 -1.47
C ALA A 105 1.21 -15.08 -0.58
N PRO A 106 1.08 -16.33 -0.12
CA PRO A 106 -0.02 -16.72 0.77
C PRO A 106 -0.03 -15.93 2.09
N ARG A 107 1.17 -15.63 2.62
CA ARG A 107 1.33 -14.86 3.85
C ARG A 107 0.95 -13.39 3.64
N ILE A 108 1.40 -12.78 2.55
CA ILE A 108 1.06 -11.40 2.18
C ILE A 108 -0.45 -11.27 2.00
N LEU A 109 -1.08 -12.20 1.27
CA LEU A 109 -2.52 -12.21 1.06
C LEU A 109 -3.30 -12.40 2.36
N GLU A 110 -2.83 -13.27 3.27
CA GLU A 110 -3.42 -13.45 4.60
C GLU A 110 -3.37 -12.15 5.42
N ILE A 111 -2.22 -11.49 5.46
CA ILE A 111 -2.04 -10.24 6.22
C ILE A 111 -2.91 -9.13 5.63
N ALA A 112 -2.93 -8.98 4.31
CA ALA A 112 -3.76 -7.98 3.64
C ALA A 112 -5.26 -8.23 3.86
N ALA A 113 -5.72 -9.48 3.79
CA ALA A 113 -7.09 -9.85 4.08
C ALA A 113 -7.50 -9.47 5.51
N LYS A 114 -6.66 -9.81 6.49
CA LYS A 114 -6.85 -9.42 7.89
C LYS A 114 -6.88 -7.91 8.10
N ALA A 115 -6.01 -7.18 7.41
CA ALA A 115 -5.98 -5.72 7.47
C ALA A 115 -7.28 -5.12 6.89
N LEU A 116 -7.74 -5.61 5.74
CA LEU A 116 -9.01 -5.18 5.15
C LEU A 116 -10.21 -5.44 6.07
N ASP A 117 -10.25 -6.59 6.76
CA ASP A 117 -11.32 -6.91 7.70
C ASP A 117 -11.31 -5.95 8.89
N LEU A 118 -10.16 -5.83 9.55
CA LEU A 118 -10.02 -5.00 10.75
C LEU A 118 -10.29 -3.52 10.45
N TYR A 119 -9.68 -2.97 9.42
CA TYR A 119 -9.81 -1.56 9.07
C TYR A 119 -11.19 -1.27 8.47
N GLY A 120 -11.76 -2.25 7.76
CA GLY A 120 -13.12 -2.18 7.26
C GLY A 120 -14.18 -2.13 8.38
N GLU A 121 -13.95 -2.85 9.48
CA GLU A 121 -14.81 -2.82 10.67
C GLU A 121 -14.63 -1.52 11.47
N LEU A 122 -13.38 -1.07 11.65
CA LEU A 122 -13.06 0.10 12.48
C LEU A 122 -13.48 1.42 11.84
N TRP A 123 -13.35 1.54 10.54
CA TRP A 123 -13.58 2.82 9.85
C TRP A 123 -14.71 2.73 8.83
N MET A 124 -14.50 2.01 7.75
CA MET A 124 -15.53 1.74 6.73
C MET A 124 -15.07 0.61 5.80
N PRO A 125 -15.98 -0.16 5.21
CA PRO A 125 -15.62 -1.20 4.25
C PRO A 125 -14.74 -0.65 3.13
N TYR A 126 -13.74 -1.43 2.71
CA TYR A 126 -12.90 -1.08 1.58
C TYR A 126 -13.75 -0.83 0.33
N PRO A 127 -13.65 0.33 -0.33
CA PRO A 127 -14.62 0.75 -1.33
C PRO A 127 -14.36 0.22 -2.74
N ARG A 128 -13.27 -0.54 -2.94
CA ARG A 128 -12.86 -1.02 -4.25
C ARG A 128 -12.99 -2.53 -4.35
N GLU A 129 -13.13 -3.05 -5.56
CA GLU A 129 -13.28 -4.48 -5.83
C GLU A 129 -11.94 -5.24 -5.90
N MET A 130 -10.80 -4.53 -5.92
CA MET A 130 -9.47 -5.13 -6.02
C MET A 130 -8.46 -4.33 -5.21
N LEU A 131 -7.45 -5.05 -4.69
CA LEU A 131 -6.21 -4.48 -4.16
C LEU A 131 -5.03 -5.30 -4.70
N SER A 132 -4.13 -4.64 -5.40
CA SER A 132 -2.87 -5.21 -5.88
C SER A 132 -1.74 -4.97 -4.88
N ILE A 133 -0.95 -6.00 -4.58
CA ILE A 133 0.24 -5.92 -3.72
C ILE A 133 1.43 -6.34 -4.57
N VAL A 134 2.35 -5.42 -4.81
CA VAL A 134 3.38 -5.55 -5.83
C VAL A 134 4.76 -5.51 -5.20
N ALA A 135 5.62 -6.47 -5.50
CA ALA A 135 7.04 -6.39 -5.19
C ALA A 135 7.70 -5.35 -6.08
N ALA A 136 8.41 -4.39 -5.48
CA ALA A 136 9.06 -3.32 -6.21
C ALA A 136 10.55 -3.26 -5.90
N ASP A 137 11.37 -3.05 -6.95
CA ASP A 137 12.82 -2.92 -6.84
C ASP A 137 13.22 -1.49 -6.49
N PHE A 138 12.78 -1.01 -5.33
CA PHE A 138 13.22 0.24 -4.72
C PHE A 138 13.25 0.14 -3.19
N LEU A 139 13.87 1.11 -2.53
CA LEU A 139 14.20 1.01 -1.11
C LEU A 139 13.02 1.26 -0.16
N HIS A 140 11.95 1.87 -0.65
CA HIS A 140 10.78 2.24 0.15
C HIS A 140 9.56 1.47 -0.32
N ASN A 141 8.52 1.45 0.51
CA ASN A 141 7.20 1.00 0.07
C ASN A 141 6.44 2.19 -0.53
N MET A 142 5.27 1.92 -1.11
CA MET A 142 4.48 2.97 -1.75
C MET A 142 3.01 2.62 -1.70
N GLU A 143 2.24 3.57 -1.23
CA GLU A 143 0.79 3.53 -1.19
C GLU A 143 0.17 4.20 -2.43
N MET A 144 -0.61 3.47 -3.18
CA MET A 144 -1.37 4.02 -4.30
C MET A 144 -2.83 3.57 -4.17
N ASP A 145 -3.75 4.32 -4.76
CA ASP A 145 -5.14 3.89 -4.81
C ASP A 145 -5.28 2.51 -5.48
N GLY A 146 -5.81 1.54 -4.74
CA GLY A 146 -6.02 0.17 -5.23
C GLY A 146 -4.75 -0.65 -5.49
N MET A 147 -3.57 -0.10 -5.19
CA MET A 147 -2.29 -0.80 -5.35
C MET A 147 -1.30 -0.34 -4.29
N VAL A 148 -0.65 -1.29 -3.63
CA VAL A 148 0.47 -1.02 -2.72
C VAL A 148 1.73 -1.70 -3.23
N MET A 149 2.86 -1.05 -3.06
CA MET A 149 4.15 -1.60 -3.44
C MET A 149 4.97 -1.88 -2.20
N ILE A 150 5.49 -3.10 -2.10
CA ILE A 150 6.37 -3.53 -1.02
C ILE A 150 7.78 -3.68 -1.57
N SER A 151 8.74 -3.06 -0.90
CA SER A 151 10.15 -3.19 -1.28
C SER A 151 10.56 -4.65 -1.37
N TYR A 152 11.25 -4.98 -2.46
CA TYR A 152 11.87 -6.28 -2.70
C TYR A 152 12.65 -6.79 -1.46
N GLY A 153 13.48 -5.93 -0.86
CA GLY A 153 14.27 -6.30 0.30
C GLY A 153 13.46 -6.62 1.56
N VAL A 154 12.26 -6.06 1.71
CA VAL A 154 11.34 -6.37 2.82
C VAL A 154 10.82 -7.80 2.68
N ILE A 155 10.43 -8.19 1.48
CA ILE A 155 9.91 -9.53 1.21
C ILE A 155 11.02 -10.58 1.34
N ASP A 156 12.21 -10.32 0.77
CA ASP A 156 13.36 -11.25 0.81
C ASP A 156 13.88 -11.50 2.24
N ASN A 157 13.72 -10.53 3.13
CA ASN A 157 14.15 -10.65 4.52
C ASN A 157 13.00 -11.02 5.48
N ALA A 158 11.87 -11.49 4.95
CA ALA A 158 10.73 -11.93 5.76
C ALA A 158 11.13 -13.11 6.66
N LYS A 159 10.72 -13.04 7.94
CA LYS A 159 10.92 -14.10 8.92
C LYS A 159 9.60 -14.80 9.20
N GLN A 160 9.66 -16.07 9.58
CA GLN A 160 8.45 -16.89 9.81
C GLN A 160 7.74 -16.60 11.16
N ASP A 161 8.39 -15.86 12.05
CA ASP A 161 7.95 -15.63 13.44
C ASP A 161 7.02 -14.41 13.63
N ARG A 162 6.54 -13.79 12.57
CA ARG A 162 5.71 -12.57 12.61
C ARG A 162 6.41 -11.35 13.24
N GLN A 163 7.74 -11.38 13.29
CA GLN A 163 8.59 -10.31 13.80
C GLN A 163 9.48 -9.73 12.68
N SER A 164 8.95 -9.59 11.49
CA SER A 164 9.66 -9.05 10.35
C SER A 164 9.02 -7.75 9.84
N MET A 165 9.77 -7.01 9.05
CA MET A 165 9.26 -5.80 8.41
C MET A 165 8.02 -6.08 7.57
N LEU A 166 7.96 -7.24 6.92
CA LEU A 166 6.80 -7.64 6.11
C LEU A 166 5.50 -7.62 6.91
N ASP A 167 5.53 -8.11 8.18
CA ASP A 167 4.32 -8.28 8.99
C ASP A 167 3.70 -6.97 9.46
N TYR A 168 4.49 -5.90 9.59
CA TYR A 168 3.94 -4.60 9.94
C TYR A 168 3.83 -3.64 8.75
N LEU A 169 4.65 -3.80 7.70
CA LEU A 169 4.57 -2.93 6.54
C LEU A 169 3.39 -3.28 5.62
N VAL A 170 3.01 -4.55 5.46
CA VAL A 170 1.81 -4.87 4.68
C VAL A 170 0.55 -4.23 5.26
N PRO A 171 0.23 -4.36 6.58
CA PRO A 171 -0.93 -3.65 7.13
C PRO A 171 -0.76 -2.12 7.14
N HIS A 172 0.48 -1.59 7.24
CA HIS A 172 0.77 -0.17 7.07
C HIS A 172 0.31 0.33 5.69
N GLU A 173 0.85 -0.26 4.62
CA GLU A 173 0.51 0.14 3.25
C GLU A 173 -1.00 -0.08 2.93
N VAL A 174 -1.59 -1.17 3.45
CA VAL A 174 -3.03 -1.38 3.30
C VAL A 174 -3.84 -0.29 4.01
N SER A 175 -3.39 0.24 5.14
CA SER A 175 -4.10 1.29 5.87
C SER A 175 -4.17 2.61 5.11
N HIS A 176 -3.22 2.87 4.23
CA HIS A 176 -3.24 4.03 3.33
C HIS A 176 -4.39 4.00 2.32
N GLN A 177 -5.08 2.87 2.14
CA GLN A 177 -6.32 2.85 1.38
C GLN A 177 -7.43 3.65 2.08
N TRP A 178 -7.28 3.94 3.37
CA TRP A 178 -8.11 4.87 4.15
C TRP A 178 -7.40 6.20 4.37
N PHE A 179 -6.16 6.21 4.89
CA PHE A 179 -5.38 7.40 5.23
C PHE A 179 -4.38 7.72 4.12
N TYR A 180 -4.77 8.33 3.11
CA TYR A 180 -4.26 8.81 1.84
C TYR A 180 -5.37 8.74 0.79
N SER A 181 -5.89 7.55 0.47
CA SER A 181 -6.85 7.37 -0.61
C SER A 181 -8.18 8.06 -0.28
N LEU A 182 -8.80 7.72 0.84
CA LEU A 182 -10.11 8.27 1.24
C LEU A 182 -9.98 9.56 2.05
N VAL A 183 -9.17 9.55 3.10
CA VAL A 183 -8.89 10.72 3.95
C VAL A 183 -7.53 11.27 3.55
N HIS A 184 -7.56 12.34 2.78
CA HIS A 184 -6.37 12.93 2.18
C HIS A 184 -5.79 14.08 3.01
N ASN A 185 -4.48 14.23 2.91
CA ASN A 185 -3.70 15.35 3.41
C ASN A 185 -2.77 15.89 2.31
N ASP A 186 -2.12 16.99 2.59
CA ASP A 186 -1.02 17.49 1.77
C ASP A 186 0.26 16.74 2.16
N GLN A 187 0.49 15.57 1.55
CA GLN A 187 1.65 14.72 1.84
C GLN A 187 2.99 15.43 1.60
N ALA A 188 3.03 16.42 0.72
CA ALA A 188 4.24 17.20 0.48
C ALA A 188 4.57 18.14 1.66
N ALA A 189 3.55 18.71 2.30
CA ALA A 189 3.74 19.65 3.40
C ALA A 189 3.53 19.03 4.79
N GLU A 190 2.68 18.01 4.88
CA GLU A 190 2.26 17.39 6.14
C GLU A 190 2.26 15.84 6.06
N PRO A 191 3.38 15.21 5.63
CA PRO A 191 3.45 13.75 5.46
C PRO A 191 3.23 12.99 6.76
N TRP A 192 3.45 13.65 7.90
CA TRP A 192 3.24 13.05 9.22
C TRP A 192 1.78 12.65 9.48
N LEU A 193 0.82 13.21 8.75
CA LEU A 193 -0.60 13.01 9.07
C LEU A 193 -1.08 11.62 8.66
N ASP A 194 -0.85 11.21 7.43
CA ASP A 194 -1.18 9.86 6.96
C ASP A 194 -0.21 8.81 7.50
N GLU A 195 1.08 9.10 7.53
CA GLU A 195 2.11 8.20 8.04
C GLU A 195 1.94 7.87 9.53
N SER A 196 1.55 8.85 10.34
CA SER A 196 1.28 8.58 11.75
C SER A 196 0.03 7.73 11.96
N LEU A 197 -1.01 7.95 11.13
CA LEU A 197 -2.22 7.12 11.17
C LEU A 197 -1.95 5.72 10.62
N ALA A 198 -1.13 5.57 9.60
CA ALA A 198 -0.71 4.28 9.09
C ALA A 198 0.14 3.51 10.12
N THR A 199 1.10 4.18 10.77
CA THR A 199 1.87 3.58 11.87
C THR A 199 0.98 3.20 13.05
N TYR A 200 0.00 4.02 13.41
CA TYR A 200 -0.97 3.68 14.45
C TYR A 200 -1.84 2.47 14.05
N SER A 201 -2.17 2.35 12.78
CA SER A 201 -2.90 1.20 12.25
C SER A 201 -2.12 -0.11 12.39
N GLU A 202 -0.79 -0.08 12.23
CA GLU A 202 0.08 -1.22 12.54
C GLU A 202 -0.11 -1.67 14.00
N SER A 203 -0.12 -0.72 14.96
CA SER A 203 -0.27 -1.07 16.37
C SER A 203 -1.61 -1.73 16.65
N ILE A 204 -2.70 -1.19 16.09
CA ILE A 204 -4.04 -1.78 16.22
C ILE A 204 -4.08 -3.20 15.63
N PHE A 205 -3.43 -3.39 14.48
CA PHE A 205 -3.32 -4.70 13.82
C PHE A 205 -2.60 -5.71 14.71
N TYR A 206 -1.46 -5.32 15.33
CA TYR A 206 -0.73 -6.18 16.25
C TYR A 206 -1.52 -6.47 17.55
N GLU A 207 -2.14 -5.47 18.13
CA GLU A 207 -2.99 -5.65 19.32
C GLU A 207 -4.14 -6.62 19.07
N HIS A 208 -4.72 -6.61 17.86
CA HIS A 208 -5.84 -7.46 17.51
C HIS A 208 -5.42 -8.90 17.14
N TYR A 209 -4.43 -9.05 16.24
CA TYR A 209 -4.08 -10.36 15.69
C TYR A 209 -2.86 -11.01 16.35
N TYR A 210 -1.99 -10.23 16.96
CA TYR A 210 -0.73 -10.70 17.58
C TYR A 210 -0.51 -10.04 18.93
N PRO A 211 -1.46 -10.16 19.90
CA PRO A 211 -1.40 -9.44 21.19
C PRO A 211 -0.12 -9.74 21.98
N ASP A 212 0.42 -10.96 21.88
CA ASP A 212 1.67 -11.34 22.53
C ASP A 212 2.90 -10.64 21.93
N LEU A 213 2.80 -10.09 20.73
CA LEU A 213 3.84 -9.35 20.01
C LEU A 213 3.66 -7.83 20.07
N SER A 214 2.60 -7.32 20.67
CA SER A 214 2.33 -5.88 20.73
C SER A 214 3.49 -5.11 21.40
N ALA A 215 4.01 -5.60 22.53
CA ALA A 215 5.17 -5.00 23.18
C ALA A 215 6.44 -5.05 22.31
N TRP A 216 6.64 -6.14 21.57
CA TRP A 216 7.73 -6.25 20.61
C TRP A 216 7.60 -5.20 19.51
N TRP A 217 6.39 -5.01 18.96
CA TRP A 217 6.11 -4.03 17.93
C TRP A 217 6.46 -2.61 18.41
N TRP A 218 5.97 -2.20 19.60
CA TRP A 218 6.30 -0.90 20.19
C TRP A 218 7.80 -0.67 20.33
N THR A 219 8.52 -1.63 20.91
CA THR A 219 9.97 -1.52 21.12
C THR A 219 10.77 -1.45 19.81
N ASN A 220 10.31 -2.13 18.76
CA ASN A 220 11.08 -2.23 17.51
C ASN A 220 10.63 -1.23 16.43
N ARG A 221 9.46 -0.65 16.60
CA ARG A 221 8.90 0.27 15.60
C ARG A 221 8.88 1.72 16.06
N VAL A 222 8.61 1.98 17.33
CA VAL A 222 8.39 3.33 17.88
C VAL A 222 9.52 3.78 18.81
N ASP A 223 9.99 2.92 19.71
CA ASP A 223 10.98 3.28 20.75
C ASP A 223 12.44 3.23 20.26
N LYS A 224 12.70 3.35 18.96
CA LYS A 224 14.05 3.31 18.38
C LYS A 224 14.77 4.64 18.45
#